data_e08eca3d10562a63b49456f9a3421467
#
_entry.id   e08eca3d10562a63b49456f9a3421467
#
_cell.length_a   1.000
_cell.length_b   1.000
_cell.length_c   1.000
_cell.angle_alpha   90.00
_cell.angle_beta   90.00
_cell.angle_gamma   90.00
#
_symmetry.space_group_name_H-M   'P 1'
#
loop_
_entity.id
_entity.type
_entity.pdbx_description
1 polymer ?
#
loop_
_entity_poly.entity_id
_entity_poly.type
_entity_poly.pdbx_seq_one_letter_code
_entity_poly.pdbx_strand_id
1 'polypeptide(L)'
;RSFTSRLRFQEHFLNKGIHWNTFYESGISNQPLRTFSYLEVPNGAGLYTWVDYNGNGLQELNEFERAQSPGEGRFVKIYTPGRSLQEAGRTLVSQTLGVRPLAWVRNGENKPFWSRWSSQWSYSLENIQVLNGELNSLDPFQRPSADSLSLTRRENNRLSLFYNRTQLRFG
;
A
#
# COMPACT_ATOMS: atom_id res chain seq x y z
N ARG A 1 6.68 22.55 3.56
CA ARG A 1 7.99 21.97 3.93
C ARG A 1 7.89 20.46 3.73
N SER A 2 8.89 19.85 3.14
CA SER A 2 8.97 18.38 3.02
C SER A 2 10.14 17.88 3.85
N PHE A 3 9.94 16.79 4.55
CA PHE A 3 10.97 16.11 5.32
C PHE A 3 10.91 14.62 5.01
N THR A 4 12.05 13.97 4.85
CA THR A 4 12.12 12.53 4.63
C THR A 4 13.29 11.94 5.40
N SER A 5 13.01 10.90 6.17
CA SER A 5 13.99 10.08 6.89
C SER A 5 14.03 8.70 6.28
N ARG A 6 15.22 8.14 6.09
CA ARG A 6 15.44 6.79 5.55
C ARG A 6 16.39 6.01 6.40
N LEU A 7 16.01 4.76 6.68
CA LEU A 7 16.84 3.77 7.35
C LEU A 7 16.96 2.53 6.45
N ARG A 8 18.17 2.07 6.24
CA ARG A 8 18.42 0.79 5.58
C ARG A 8 19.30 -0.05 6.48
N PHE A 9 18.87 -1.29 6.70
CA PHE A 9 19.60 -2.29 7.44
C PHE A 9 19.74 -3.54 6.57
N GLN A 10 20.95 -4.06 6.46
CA GLN A 10 21.23 -5.26 5.68
C GLN A 10 22.26 -6.11 6.41
N GLU A 11 21.88 -7.36 6.70
CA GLU A 11 22.72 -8.28 7.43
C GLU A 11 22.69 -9.69 6.82
N HIS A 12 23.79 -10.40 7.06
CA HIS A 12 23.97 -11.78 6.68
C HIS A 12 24.38 -12.59 7.90
N PHE A 13 23.64 -13.64 8.16
CA PHE A 13 23.87 -14.52 9.31
C PHE A 13 24.19 -15.93 8.84
N LEU A 14 24.82 -16.72 9.74
CA LEU A 14 25.05 -18.15 9.56
C LEU A 14 25.71 -18.48 8.21
N ASN A 15 26.95 -18.05 8.01
CA ASN A 15 27.69 -18.26 6.76
C ASN A 15 26.95 -17.77 5.52
N LYS A 16 26.23 -16.64 5.61
CA LYS A 16 25.41 -16.08 4.54
C LYS A 16 24.21 -16.97 4.15
N GLY A 17 23.86 -17.92 5.01
CA GLY A 17 22.67 -18.75 4.82
C GLY A 17 21.38 -18.01 5.11
N ILE A 18 21.43 -16.95 5.90
CA ILE A 18 20.31 -16.04 6.13
C ILE A 18 20.71 -14.66 5.64
N HIS A 19 19.86 -14.10 4.83
CA HIS A 19 19.96 -12.72 4.34
C HIS A 19 18.75 -11.93 4.79
N TRP A 20 18.99 -10.86 5.53
CA TRP A 20 17.94 -9.97 6.02
C TRP A 20 18.17 -8.55 5.54
N ASN A 21 17.18 -7.97 4.89
CA ASN A 21 17.19 -6.60 4.43
C ASN A 21 15.91 -5.90 4.91
N THR A 22 16.09 -4.77 5.59
CA THR A 22 15.01 -3.90 6.05
C THR A 22 15.22 -2.51 5.48
N PHE A 23 14.19 -1.97 4.89
CA PHE A 23 14.12 -0.58 4.45
C PHE A 23 12.93 0.09 5.12
N TYR A 24 13.18 1.23 5.73
CA TYR A 24 12.19 2.09 6.34
C TYR A 24 12.36 3.50 5.80
N GLU A 25 11.27 4.09 5.33
CA GLU A 25 11.21 5.49 4.93
C GLU A 25 9.98 6.13 5.58
N SER A 26 10.19 7.28 6.20
CA SER A 26 9.10 8.09 6.74
C SER A 26 9.32 9.54 6.38
N GLY A 27 8.26 10.23 5.98
CA GLY A 27 8.36 11.62 5.57
C GLY A 27 7.02 12.30 5.51
N ILE A 28 7.11 13.63 5.47
CA ILE A 28 5.97 14.51 5.30
C ILE A 28 6.06 15.14 3.93
N SER A 29 4.98 15.09 3.18
CA SER A 29 4.87 15.71 1.86
C SER A 29 3.49 16.32 1.67
N ASN A 30 3.41 17.33 0.83
CA ASN A 30 2.15 17.91 0.45
C ASN A 30 1.48 17.02 -0.61
N GLN A 31 0.29 16.55 -0.32
CA GLN A 31 -0.54 15.77 -1.23
C GLN A 31 -1.74 16.61 -1.70
N PRO A 32 -2.10 16.55 -2.99
CA PRO A 32 -3.31 17.21 -3.44
C PRO A 32 -4.52 16.59 -2.76
N LEU A 33 -5.37 17.43 -2.20
CA LEU A 33 -6.65 17.01 -1.66
C LEU A 33 -7.47 16.39 -2.81
N ARG A 34 -7.89 15.15 -2.64
CA ARG A 34 -8.79 14.53 -3.60
C ARG A 34 -10.18 15.13 -3.39
N THR A 35 -10.60 15.94 -4.32
CA THR A 35 -11.99 16.38 -4.42
C THR A 35 -12.75 15.43 -5.33
N PHE A 36 -14.03 15.31 -5.12
CA PHE A 36 -14.90 14.59 -6.02
C PHE A 36 -16.00 15.52 -6.50
N SER A 37 -16.48 15.25 -7.67
CA SER A 37 -17.67 15.88 -8.25
C SER A 37 -18.54 14.81 -8.89
N TYR A 38 -19.75 15.17 -9.18
CA TYR A 38 -20.66 14.29 -9.89
C TYR A 38 -20.81 14.79 -11.33
N LEU A 39 -20.58 13.90 -12.28
CA LEU A 39 -20.74 14.17 -13.70
C LEU A 39 -22.05 13.57 -14.15
N GLU A 40 -22.88 14.38 -14.81
CA GLU A 40 -24.12 13.92 -15.41
C GLU A 40 -23.83 13.05 -16.63
N VAL A 41 -24.49 11.91 -16.70
CA VAL A 41 -24.38 10.91 -17.78
C VAL A 41 -25.79 10.55 -18.27
N PRO A 42 -25.92 9.93 -19.43
CA PRO A 42 -27.21 9.47 -19.92
C PRO A 42 -27.96 8.65 -18.88
N ASN A 43 -29.29 8.78 -18.88
CA ASN A 43 -30.14 8.10 -17.93
C ASN A 43 -29.88 6.59 -17.92
N GLY A 44 -29.67 6.04 -16.73
CA GLY A 44 -29.34 4.63 -16.56
C GLY A 44 -27.86 4.26 -16.66
N ALA A 45 -26.99 5.19 -17.09
CA ALA A 45 -25.56 4.97 -17.16
C ALA A 45 -24.83 5.39 -15.87
N GLY A 46 -25.51 6.09 -14.95
CA GLY A 46 -24.96 6.53 -13.68
C GLY A 46 -25.21 5.57 -12.54
N LEU A 47 -24.57 5.84 -11.42
CA LEU A 47 -24.75 5.11 -10.16
C LEU A 47 -25.41 5.98 -9.08
N TYR A 48 -25.58 7.28 -9.34
CA TYR A 48 -26.10 8.24 -8.38
C TYR A 48 -27.26 9.03 -9.00
N THR A 49 -28.17 9.47 -8.12
CA THR A 49 -29.26 10.39 -8.42
C THR A 49 -29.07 11.65 -7.59
N TRP A 50 -29.51 12.78 -8.09
CA TRP A 50 -29.51 14.03 -7.35
C TRP A 50 -30.91 14.28 -6.78
N VAL A 51 -30.95 14.66 -5.51
CA VAL A 51 -32.19 15.00 -4.78
C VAL A 51 -32.00 16.35 -4.10
N ASP A 52 -32.70 17.35 -4.58
CA ASP A 52 -32.66 18.70 -4.00
C ASP A 52 -33.35 18.73 -2.65
N TYR A 53 -32.61 18.57 -1.55
CA TYR A 53 -33.15 18.52 -0.19
C TYR A 53 -33.51 19.87 0.36
N ASN A 54 -32.85 20.94 -0.09
CA ASN A 54 -33.05 22.27 0.45
C ASN A 54 -33.93 23.17 -0.47
N GLY A 55 -34.30 22.68 -1.66
CA GLY A 55 -35.14 23.35 -2.61
C GLY A 55 -34.49 24.56 -3.31
N ASN A 56 -33.16 24.64 -3.30
CA ASN A 56 -32.43 25.77 -3.88
C ASN A 56 -32.14 25.61 -5.40
N GLY A 57 -32.36 24.41 -5.96
CA GLY A 57 -32.10 24.09 -7.36
C GLY A 57 -30.61 23.99 -7.73
N LEU A 58 -29.70 24.02 -6.74
CA LEU A 58 -28.25 23.90 -6.94
C LEU A 58 -27.79 22.50 -6.57
N GLN A 59 -26.94 21.93 -7.37
CA GLN A 59 -26.38 20.61 -7.13
C GLN A 59 -25.26 20.69 -6.07
N GLU A 60 -25.57 20.32 -4.84
CA GLU A 60 -24.62 20.26 -3.73
C GLU A 60 -24.12 18.81 -3.53
N LEU A 61 -22.86 18.66 -3.06
CA LEU A 61 -22.21 17.34 -2.94
C LEU A 61 -22.92 16.38 -1.98
N ASN A 62 -23.66 16.90 -1.00
CA ASN A 62 -24.44 16.18 -0.01
C ASN A 62 -25.82 15.74 -0.51
N GLU A 63 -26.22 16.15 -1.70
CA GLU A 63 -27.53 15.89 -2.32
C GLU A 63 -27.50 14.74 -3.33
N PHE A 64 -26.37 14.06 -3.47
CA PHE A 64 -26.24 12.92 -4.36
C PHE A 64 -26.33 11.61 -3.59
N GLU A 65 -27.34 10.83 -3.92
CA GLU A 65 -27.59 9.51 -3.37
C GLU A 65 -27.28 8.41 -4.39
N ARG A 66 -26.99 7.22 -3.88
CA ARG A 66 -26.84 6.05 -4.75
C ARG A 66 -28.20 5.66 -5.31
N ALA A 67 -28.31 5.51 -6.61
CA ALA A 67 -29.52 5.06 -7.27
C ALA A 67 -30.02 3.75 -6.69
N GLN A 68 -31.31 3.68 -6.37
CA GLN A 68 -31.93 2.51 -5.75
C GLN A 68 -32.24 1.42 -6.80
N SER A 69 -32.48 1.83 -8.04
CA SER A 69 -32.82 0.91 -9.13
C SER A 69 -31.82 1.05 -10.30
N PRO A 70 -31.50 -0.06 -10.98
CA PRO A 70 -30.75 -0.01 -12.25
C PRO A 70 -31.56 0.81 -13.26
N GLY A 71 -30.96 1.84 -13.83
CA GLY A 71 -31.58 2.69 -14.84
C GLY A 71 -32.04 4.08 -14.33
N GLU A 72 -32.05 4.33 -13.02
CA GLU A 72 -32.36 5.66 -12.46
C GLU A 72 -31.16 6.58 -12.32
N GLY A 73 -29.96 5.98 -12.27
CA GLY A 73 -28.73 6.74 -12.08
C GLY A 73 -28.44 7.65 -13.27
N ARG A 74 -28.20 8.92 -12.98
CA ARG A 74 -27.84 9.96 -13.94
C ARG A 74 -26.47 10.58 -13.68
N PHE A 75 -25.83 10.20 -12.58
CA PHE A 75 -24.55 10.79 -12.18
C PHE A 75 -23.52 9.73 -11.86
N VAL A 76 -22.27 10.02 -12.23
CA VAL A 76 -21.09 9.22 -11.89
C VAL A 76 -20.18 10.07 -11.02
N LYS A 77 -19.75 9.51 -9.89
CA LYS A 77 -18.78 10.15 -9.00
C LYS A 77 -17.39 10.09 -9.63
N ILE A 78 -16.81 11.23 -9.93
CA ILE A 78 -15.47 11.36 -10.45
C ILE A 78 -14.55 12.02 -9.44
N TYR A 79 -13.33 11.48 -9.29
CA TYR A 79 -12.32 12.05 -8.41
C TYR A 79 -11.37 12.91 -9.23
N THR A 80 -11.22 14.15 -8.83
CA THR A 80 -10.28 15.10 -9.44
C THR A 80 -9.23 15.50 -8.42
N PRO A 81 -7.94 15.66 -8.82
CA PRO A 81 -6.95 16.26 -7.94
C PRO A 81 -7.40 17.68 -7.60
N GLY A 82 -7.62 17.95 -6.31
CA GLY A 82 -7.92 19.29 -5.84
C GLY A 82 -6.71 20.22 -6.00
N ARG A 83 -6.97 21.52 -6.08
CA ARG A 83 -5.90 22.56 -6.11
C ARG A 83 -5.31 22.81 -4.72
N SER A 84 -6.04 22.47 -3.67
CA SER A 84 -5.55 22.57 -2.30
C SER A 84 -4.62 21.43 -1.95
N LEU A 85 -3.48 21.77 -1.34
CA LEU A 85 -2.51 20.82 -0.82
C LEU A 85 -2.76 20.64 0.67
N GLN A 86 -2.71 19.41 1.14
CA GLN A 86 -2.71 19.08 2.55
C GLN A 86 -1.44 18.32 2.91
N GLU A 87 -0.97 18.52 4.12
CA GLU A 87 0.18 17.78 4.62
C GLU A 87 -0.24 16.32 4.89
N ALA A 88 0.52 15.42 4.32
CA ALA A 88 0.34 13.99 4.51
C ALA A 88 1.64 13.35 4.94
N GLY A 89 1.56 12.46 5.92
CA GLY A 89 2.63 11.56 6.31
C GLY A 89 2.64 10.34 5.38
N ARG A 90 3.80 10.03 4.82
CA ARG A 90 4.03 8.79 4.07
C ARG A 90 5.01 7.94 4.85
N THR A 91 4.65 6.70 5.09
CA THR A 91 5.52 5.71 5.69
C THR A 91 5.60 4.49 4.80
N LEU A 92 6.81 4.04 4.52
CA LEU A 92 7.10 2.87 3.72
C LEU A 92 8.03 1.95 4.51
N VAL A 93 7.59 0.70 4.69
CA VAL A 93 8.37 -0.37 5.29
C VAL A 93 8.53 -1.47 4.26
N SER A 94 9.74 -1.94 4.05
CA SER A 94 10.01 -3.11 3.21
C SER A 94 10.98 -4.02 3.92
N GLN A 95 10.63 -5.30 4.01
CA GLN A 95 11.47 -6.34 4.62
C GLN A 95 11.62 -7.49 3.65
N THR A 96 12.83 -8.01 3.56
CA THR A 96 13.12 -9.23 2.80
C THR A 96 13.98 -10.13 3.66
N LEU A 97 13.52 -11.35 3.85
CA LEU A 97 14.24 -12.41 4.55
C LEU A 97 14.45 -13.57 3.57
N GLY A 98 15.70 -13.88 3.30
CA GLY A 98 16.09 -15.03 2.48
C GLY A 98 16.78 -16.08 3.33
N VAL A 99 16.43 -17.35 3.16
CA VAL A 99 17.05 -18.49 3.84
C VAL A 99 17.58 -19.47 2.79
N ARG A 100 18.86 -19.78 2.88
CA ARG A 100 19.56 -20.73 2.02
C ARG A 100 20.29 -21.77 2.86
N PRO A 101 19.66 -22.86 3.22
CA PRO A 101 20.28 -23.87 4.09
C PRO A 101 21.53 -24.52 3.50
N LEU A 102 21.69 -24.52 2.20
CA LEU A 102 22.88 -25.04 1.54
C LEU A 102 24.19 -24.38 2.03
N ALA A 103 24.12 -23.12 2.46
CA ALA A 103 25.28 -22.40 2.99
C ALA A 103 25.78 -22.96 4.33
N TRP A 104 24.97 -23.78 5.01
CA TRP A 104 25.32 -24.41 6.29
C TRP A 104 25.97 -25.79 6.15
N VAL A 105 25.91 -26.35 4.94
CA VAL A 105 26.52 -27.66 4.64
C VAL A 105 27.99 -27.46 4.32
N ARG A 106 28.88 -28.18 5.02
CA ARG A 106 30.33 -28.11 4.78
C ARG A 106 30.69 -28.69 3.40
N ASN A 107 31.66 -28.10 2.77
CA ASN A 107 32.21 -28.64 1.49
C ASN A 107 32.75 -30.05 1.68
N GLY A 108 32.29 -30.98 0.86
CA GLY A 108 32.69 -32.38 0.95
C GLY A 108 31.74 -33.32 1.66
N GLU A 109 30.71 -32.79 2.36
CA GLU A 109 29.67 -33.60 2.98
C GLU A 109 28.54 -33.90 2.00
N ASN A 110 27.88 -35.05 2.18
CA ASN A 110 26.66 -35.37 1.47
C ASN A 110 25.61 -34.30 1.74
N LYS A 111 25.12 -33.66 0.69
CA LYS A 111 24.11 -32.59 0.79
C LYS A 111 22.76 -33.18 1.23
N PRO A 112 22.29 -32.94 2.44
CA PRO A 112 21.03 -33.47 2.90
C PRO A 112 19.86 -32.89 2.09
N PHE A 113 18.76 -33.60 2.04
CA PHE A 113 17.58 -33.23 1.24
C PHE A 113 17.10 -31.79 1.54
N TRP A 114 17.07 -31.39 2.81
CA TRP A 114 16.62 -30.05 3.22
C TRP A 114 17.53 -28.91 2.71
N SER A 115 18.80 -29.15 2.42
CA SER A 115 19.73 -28.14 1.91
C SER A 115 19.39 -27.68 0.48
N ARG A 116 18.58 -28.44 -0.25
CA ARG A 116 18.13 -28.12 -1.60
C ARG A 116 16.98 -27.10 -1.62
N TRP A 117 16.35 -26.88 -0.50
CA TRP A 117 15.30 -25.88 -0.35
C TRP A 117 15.90 -24.51 -0.06
N SER A 118 15.27 -23.49 -0.56
CA SER A 118 15.54 -22.10 -0.17
C SER A 118 14.22 -21.36 -0.14
N SER A 119 14.13 -20.37 0.74
CA SER A 119 12.95 -19.55 0.87
C SER A 119 13.29 -18.08 0.82
N GLN A 120 12.38 -17.28 0.32
CA GLN A 120 12.43 -15.84 0.34
C GLN A 120 11.06 -15.31 0.76
N TRP A 121 11.06 -14.62 1.88
CA TRP A 121 9.89 -13.88 2.35
C TRP A 121 10.11 -12.40 2.10
N SER A 122 9.10 -11.72 1.58
CA SER A 122 9.08 -10.27 1.40
C SER A 122 7.80 -9.69 1.94
N TYR A 123 7.94 -8.62 2.68
CA TYR A 123 6.85 -7.84 3.23
C TYR A 123 7.04 -6.38 2.85
N SER A 124 5.99 -5.72 2.37
CA SER A 124 6.00 -4.29 2.14
C SER A 124 4.69 -3.66 2.62
N LEU A 125 4.82 -2.54 3.29
CA LEU A 125 3.72 -1.72 3.79
C LEU A 125 3.97 -0.28 3.37
N GLU A 126 3.03 0.30 2.64
CA GLU A 126 2.98 1.72 2.34
C GLU A 126 1.71 2.30 2.97
N ASN A 127 1.89 3.33 3.77
CA ASN A 127 0.80 4.03 4.43
C ASN A 127 0.92 5.53 4.19
N ILE A 128 -0.14 6.16 3.70
CA ILE A 128 -0.24 7.60 3.48
C ILE A 128 -1.46 8.09 4.26
N GLN A 129 -1.22 8.99 5.19
CA GLN A 129 -2.25 9.54 6.08
C GLN A 129 -2.18 11.06 6.09
N VAL A 130 -3.34 11.69 6.25
CA VAL A 130 -3.43 13.14 6.50
C VAL A 130 -2.89 13.45 7.89
N LEU A 131 -2.05 14.45 7.99
CA LEU A 131 -1.50 14.93 9.26
C LEU A 131 -2.47 15.95 9.87
N ASN A 132 -3.15 15.57 10.94
CA ASN A 132 -3.98 16.49 11.75
C ASN A 132 -3.20 17.12 12.92
N GLY A 133 -1.91 17.40 12.70
CA GLY A 133 -1.05 18.00 13.74
C GLY A 133 -0.44 17.00 14.73
N GLU A 134 -0.77 15.71 14.66
CA GLU A 134 -0.21 14.69 15.54
C GLU A 134 0.89 13.90 14.82
N LEU A 135 2.10 13.89 15.41
CA LEU A 135 3.25 13.12 14.90
C LEU A 135 3.06 11.59 14.96
N ASN A 136 2.07 11.11 15.70
CA ASN A 136 1.73 9.70 15.82
C ASN A 136 1.33 9.05 14.48
N SER A 137 0.97 9.86 13.48
CA SER A 137 0.65 9.40 12.13
C SER A 137 1.85 8.86 11.33
N LEU A 138 3.06 8.94 11.86
CA LEU A 138 4.28 8.40 11.24
C LEU A 138 4.55 6.94 11.64
N ASP A 139 3.78 6.35 12.55
CA ASP A 139 3.87 4.93 12.87
C ASP A 139 3.24 4.08 11.73
N PRO A 140 4.04 3.24 11.04
CA PRO A 140 3.55 2.44 9.93
C PRO A 140 2.52 1.39 10.33
N PHE A 141 2.55 0.95 11.59
CA PHE A 141 1.70 -0.12 12.10
C PHE A 141 0.42 0.38 12.73
N GLN A 142 0.35 1.68 13.01
CA GLN A 142 -0.87 2.28 13.54
C GLN A 142 -1.98 2.22 12.50
N ARG A 143 -3.11 1.67 12.89
CA ARG A 143 -4.32 1.74 12.07
C ARG A 143 -5.03 3.06 12.41
N PRO A 144 -5.32 3.90 11.43
CA PRO A 144 -6.07 5.11 11.69
C PRO A 144 -7.43 4.76 12.29
N SER A 145 -7.79 5.42 13.36
CA SER A 145 -9.07 5.22 14.08
C SER A 145 -10.27 5.71 13.28
N ALA A 146 -10.06 6.49 12.24
CA ALA A 146 -11.10 7.00 11.35
C ALA A 146 -10.69 6.83 9.88
N ASP A 147 -11.58 6.28 9.07
CA ASP A 147 -11.37 6.06 7.63
C ASP A 147 -11.06 7.35 6.85
N SER A 148 -11.46 8.50 7.39
CA SER A 148 -11.25 9.82 6.78
C SER A 148 -9.78 10.28 6.78
N LEU A 149 -8.92 9.73 7.62
CA LEU A 149 -7.51 10.12 7.75
C LEU A 149 -6.58 9.28 6.86
N SER A 150 -7.01 8.09 6.44
CA SER A 150 -6.21 7.22 5.59
C SER A 150 -6.45 7.55 4.12
N LEU A 151 -5.42 8.06 3.43
CA LEU A 151 -5.46 8.30 1.99
C LEU A 151 -5.16 7.04 1.18
N THR A 152 -4.17 6.27 1.62
CA THR A 152 -3.77 5.04 0.94
C THR A 152 -3.05 4.13 1.93
N ARG A 153 -3.48 2.87 1.98
CA ARG A 153 -2.76 1.80 2.66
C ARG A 153 -2.60 0.64 1.70
N ARG A 154 -1.37 0.26 1.44
CA ARG A 154 -1.03 -0.89 0.60
C ARG A 154 -0.13 -1.82 1.37
N GLU A 155 -0.57 -3.05 1.53
CA GLU A 155 0.16 -4.10 2.21
C GLU A 155 0.36 -5.28 1.26
N ASN A 156 1.58 -5.77 1.17
CA ASN A 156 1.92 -6.91 0.34
C ASN A 156 2.80 -7.87 1.12
N ASN A 157 2.42 -9.12 1.15
CA ASN A 157 3.13 -10.21 1.81
C ASN A 157 3.32 -11.35 0.80
N ARG A 158 4.57 -11.74 0.57
CA ARG A 158 4.91 -12.79 -0.40
C ARG A 158 5.94 -13.75 0.17
N LEU A 159 5.60 -15.04 0.17
CA LEU A 159 6.52 -16.12 0.47
C LEU A 159 6.79 -16.91 -0.81
N SER A 160 8.06 -17.08 -1.14
CA SER A 160 8.52 -17.89 -2.28
C SER A 160 9.39 -19.02 -1.77
N LEU A 161 9.07 -20.25 -2.18
CA LEU A 161 9.84 -21.45 -1.87
C LEU A 161 10.47 -21.96 -3.16
N PHE A 162 11.74 -22.30 -3.09
CA PHE A 162 12.51 -22.78 -4.24
C PHE A 162 13.15 -24.12 -3.90
N TYR A 163 13.06 -25.05 -4.82
CA TYR A 163 13.75 -26.32 -4.75
C TYR A 163 14.84 -26.37 -5.80
N ASN A 164 16.05 -26.75 -5.39
CA ASN A 164 17.20 -26.98 -6.26
C ASN A 164 17.63 -25.79 -7.16
N ARG A 165 17.41 -24.55 -6.69
CA ARG A 165 17.64 -23.31 -7.45
C ARG A 165 19.11 -23.12 -7.91
N THR A 166 20.06 -23.74 -7.23
CA THR A 166 21.50 -23.53 -7.48
C THR A 166 22.14 -24.62 -8.31
N GLN A 167 21.40 -25.65 -8.72
CA GLN A 167 21.90 -26.72 -9.57
C GLN A 167 21.27 -26.61 -10.96
N LEU A 168 21.92 -25.87 -11.84
CA LEU A 168 21.68 -25.99 -13.28
C LEU A 168 22.22 -27.37 -13.70
N ARG A 169 21.35 -28.37 -13.75
CA ARG A 169 21.59 -29.60 -14.46
C ARG A 169 21.22 -29.39 -15.93
N PHE A 170 22.11 -28.83 -16.68
CA PHE A 170 22.19 -29.06 -18.13
C PHE A 170 23.59 -29.56 -18.38
N GLY A 171 23.73 -30.85 -18.52
CA GLY A 171 24.80 -31.61 -19.05
C GLY A 171 24.20 -32.70 -19.88
#